data_ead3b7b78afbdcc6e70f842f2b48ad12
#
_entry.id   ead3b7b78afbdcc6e70f842f2b48ad12
#
_cell.length_a   1.000
_cell.length_b   1.000
_cell.length_c   1.000
_cell.angle_alpha   90.00
_cell.angle_beta   90.00
_cell.angle_gamma   90.00
#
_symmetry.space_group_name_H-M   'P 1'
#
loop_
_entity.id
_entity.type
_entity.pdbx_description
1 polymer ?
#
loop_
_entity_poly.entity_id
_entity_poly.type
_entity_poly.pdbx_seq_one_letter_code
_entity_poly.pdbx_strand_id
1 'polypeptide(L)'
;MTFFRPDFVIKSGFVYLLSASDMKKAISVIGFVFALGAGAVVHAAPVTTASGLIYESQVEGSGPSPKATDTVKVHYRGYFPDTGKEFDSSYARKQPIEFPLTGVIPCWTEGVQKMKVGGKAKLTCPPGIAYGSRGAGRAVPPNATLNFDVELLGIQGR
;
A
#
# COMPACT_ATOMS: atom_id res chain seq x y z
N MET A 1 2.15 -55.14 15.09
CA MET A 1 2.13 -53.94 15.94
C MET A 1 2.18 -52.75 15.01
N THR A 2 1.02 -52.22 14.64
CA THR A 2 0.92 -51.11 13.69
C THR A 2 0.66 -49.86 14.48
N PHE A 3 1.64 -48.92 14.49
CA PHE A 3 1.53 -47.63 15.15
C PHE A 3 0.62 -46.72 14.30
N PHE A 4 -0.54 -46.37 14.85
CA PHE A 4 -1.46 -45.37 14.31
C PHE A 4 -0.93 -43.99 14.69
N ARG A 5 -0.57 -43.13 13.70
CA ARG A 5 -0.27 -41.73 13.92
C ARG A 5 -1.59 -40.94 13.81
N PRO A 6 -1.93 -40.08 14.77
CA PRO A 6 -3.05 -39.17 14.64
C PRO A 6 -2.66 -37.99 13.73
N ASP A 7 -3.45 -37.75 12.68
CA ASP A 7 -3.30 -36.60 11.81
C ASP A 7 -3.83 -35.35 12.52
N PHE A 8 -2.94 -34.37 12.71
CA PHE A 8 -3.28 -33.05 13.25
C PHE A 8 -3.70 -32.14 12.10
N VAL A 9 -4.95 -31.65 12.11
CA VAL A 9 -5.42 -30.59 11.23
C VAL A 9 -5.51 -29.29 12.02
N ILE A 10 -4.67 -28.30 11.68
CA ILE A 10 -4.70 -26.96 12.28
C ILE A 10 -5.57 -26.06 11.42
N LYS A 11 -6.72 -25.65 11.94
CA LYS A 11 -7.54 -24.58 11.37
C LYS A 11 -7.90 -23.60 12.49
N SER A 12 -7.44 -22.35 12.34
CA SER A 12 -7.84 -21.19 13.15
C SER A 12 -7.65 -21.33 14.67
N GLY A 13 -6.41 -21.54 15.14
CA GLY A 13 -6.04 -21.29 16.55
C GLY A 13 -6.68 -22.19 17.63
N PHE A 14 -7.44 -23.22 17.25
CA PHE A 14 -7.99 -24.21 18.19
C PHE A 14 -7.67 -25.62 17.77
N VAL A 15 -7.14 -26.39 18.70
CA VAL A 15 -6.84 -27.81 18.53
C VAL A 15 -8.04 -28.62 19.05
N TYR A 16 -8.72 -29.33 18.17
CA TYR A 16 -9.77 -30.30 18.56
C TYR A 16 -9.26 -31.71 18.39
N LEU A 17 -9.39 -32.51 19.45
CA LEU A 17 -9.13 -33.94 19.42
C LEU A 17 -10.46 -34.64 19.05
N LEU A 18 -10.55 -35.14 17.83
CA LEU A 18 -11.74 -35.89 17.40
C LEU A 18 -11.57 -37.39 17.68
N SER A 19 -12.44 -37.94 18.53
CA SER A 19 -12.53 -39.37 18.78
C SER A 19 -13.29 -40.06 17.65
N ALA A 20 -12.87 -41.28 17.33
CA ALA A 20 -13.43 -42.09 16.25
C ALA A 20 -14.95 -42.47 16.36
N SER A 21 -15.61 -42.07 17.46
CA SER A 21 -17.04 -42.33 17.73
C SER A 21 -17.98 -41.25 17.20
N ASP A 22 -17.46 -40.04 16.77
CA ASP A 22 -18.31 -38.90 16.42
C ASP A 22 -18.65 -38.81 14.88
N MET A 23 -18.26 -39.79 14.11
CA MET A 23 -18.36 -39.76 12.64
C MET A 23 -19.75 -40.11 12.08
N LYS A 24 -20.78 -40.34 12.90
CA LYS A 24 -22.12 -40.80 12.44
C LYS A 24 -23.27 -39.80 12.67
N LYS A 25 -23.05 -38.58 13.15
CA LYS A 25 -24.14 -37.61 13.41
C LYS A 25 -23.85 -36.20 12.94
N ALA A 26 -23.26 -36.02 11.78
CA ALA A 26 -23.15 -34.72 11.16
C ALA A 26 -24.14 -34.56 10.00
N ILE A 27 -25.42 -34.43 10.34
CA ILE A 27 -26.46 -33.99 9.40
C ILE A 27 -26.91 -32.59 9.83
N SER A 28 -26.62 -31.63 8.92
CA SER A 28 -27.37 -30.38 8.71
C SER A 28 -27.52 -29.42 9.88
N VAL A 29 -26.58 -28.48 9.96
CA VAL A 29 -26.91 -27.11 10.35
C VAL A 29 -26.27 -26.17 9.34
N ILE A 30 -27.07 -25.66 8.40
CA ILE A 30 -26.70 -24.53 7.55
C ILE A 30 -26.66 -23.31 8.45
N GLY A 31 -25.51 -23.06 9.03
CA GLY A 31 -25.21 -21.84 9.75
C GLY A 31 -24.83 -20.76 8.76
N PHE A 32 -25.68 -19.76 8.61
CA PHE A 32 -25.45 -18.51 7.87
C PHE A 32 -24.28 -17.80 8.54
N VAL A 33 -23.07 -18.01 8.04
CA VAL A 33 -21.88 -17.26 8.49
C VAL A 33 -21.97 -15.88 7.87
N PHE A 34 -22.37 -14.90 8.68
CA PHE A 34 -22.21 -13.49 8.41
C PHE A 34 -20.70 -13.24 8.27
N ALA A 35 -20.19 -13.20 7.06
CA ALA A 35 -18.84 -12.78 6.79
C ALA A 35 -18.77 -11.26 7.06
N LEU A 36 -18.34 -10.87 8.27
CA LEU A 36 -17.79 -9.54 8.48
C LEU A 36 -16.62 -9.42 7.51
N GLY A 37 -16.77 -8.58 6.50
CA GLY A 37 -15.72 -8.23 5.57
C GLY A 37 -14.60 -7.47 6.29
N ALA A 38 -13.69 -8.21 6.91
CA ALA A 38 -12.37 -7.69 7.22
C ALA A 38 -11.68 -7.53 5.86
N GLY A 39 -11.63 -6.29 5.35
CA GLY A 39 -10.87 -5.95 4.16
C GLY A 39 -9.45 -6.48 4.34
N ALA A 40 -9.11 -7.50 3.59
CA ALA A 40 -7.76 -8.01 3.55
C ALA A 40 -6.87 -6.87 3.05
N VAL A 41 -5.99 -6.35 3.89
CA VAL A 41 -4.92 -5.46 3.47
C VAL A 41 -3.98 -6.33 2.63
N VAL A 42 -4.22 -6.36 1.33
CA VAL A 42 -3.34 -7.05 0.40
C VAL A 42 -2.11 -6.15 0.24
N HIS A 43 -1.07 -6.39 1.02
CA HIS A 43 0.25 -5.85 0.77
C HIS A 43 0.77 -6.52 -0.51
N ALA A 44 0.64 -5.82 -1.63
CA ALA A 44 1.32 -6.24 -2.84
C ALA A 44 2.85 -6.06 -2.63
N ALA A 45 3.64 -7.04 -3.09
CA ALA A 45 5.09 -6.94 -3.04
C ALA A 45 5.56 -5.67 -3.78
N PRO A 46 6.61 -4.98 -3.28
CA PRO A 46 7.17 -3.81 -3.95
C PRO A 46 7.60 -4.14 -5.38
N VAL A 47 7.26 -3.28 -6.33
CA VAL A 47 7.62 -3.41 -7.74
C VAL A 47 8.62 -2.32 -8.11
N THR A 48 9.79 -2.72 -8.64
CA THR A 48 10.76 -1.77 -9.20
C THR A 48 10.48 -1.57 -10.68
N THR A 49 10.32 -0.33 -11.09
CA THR A 49 10.09 0.04 -12.50
C THR A 49 11.40 0.28 -13.25
N ALA A 50 11.33 0.40 -14.57
CA ALA A 50 12.50 0.68 -15.40
C ALA A 50 13.18 2.03 -15.09
N SER A 51 12.44 3.00 -14.54
CA SER A 51 12.99 4.30 -14.10
C SER A 51 13.73 4.22 -12.76
N GLY A 52 13.64 3.09 -12.06
CA GLY A 52 14.17 2.88 -10.71
C GLY A 52 13.20 3.27 -9.59
N LEU A 53 11.97 3.68 -9.90
CA LEU A 53 10.92 3.85 -8.88
C LEU A 53 10.61 2.50 -8.23
N ILE A 54 10.61 2.45 -6.88
CA ILE A 54 10.04 1.32 -6.16
C ILE A 54 8.63 1.74 -5.69
N TYR A 55 7.63 1.04 -6.22
CA TYR A 55 6.22 1.24 -5.92
C TYR A 55 5.70 0.13 -5.02
N GLU A 56 5.14 0.49 -3.88
CA GLU A 56 4.53 -0.45 -2.92
C GLU A 56 3.09 -0.03 -2.64
N SER A 57 2.12 -0.83 -3.11
CA SER A 57 0.70 -0.60 -2.79
C SER A 57 0.42 -1.05 -1.36
N GLN A 58 0.02 -0.13 -0.51
CA GLN A 58 -0.35 -0.39 0.89
C GLN A 58 -1.85 -0.63 1.03
N VAL A 59 -2.64 0.14 0.29
CA VAL A 59 -4.10 0.00 0.21
C VAL A 59 -4.50 0.19 -1.24
N GLU A 60 -5.18 -0.79 -1.80
CA GLU A 60 -5.70 -0.68 -3.14
C GLU A 60 -6.97 0.19 -3.14
N GLY A 61 -6.97 1.23 -3.97
CA GLY A 61 -8.14 2.06 -4.17
C GLY A 61 -9.17 1.40 -5.11
N SER A 62 -10.40 1.82 -5.04
CA SER A 62 -11.50 1.34 -5.89
C SER A 62 -11.92 2.32 -6.99
N GLY A 63 -11.43 3.57 -6.93
CA GLY A 63 -11.75 4.60 -7.91
C GLY A 63 -10.88 4.56 -9.17
N PRO A 64 -11.00 5.55 -10.06
CA PRO A 64 -10.21 5.64 -11.27
C PRO A 64 -8.72 5.92 -10.97
N SER A 65 -7.84 5.54 -11.89
CA SER A 65 -6.43 5.94 -11.88
C SER A 65 -6.25 7.27 -12.62
N PRO A 66 -5.37 8.16 -12.14
CA PRO A 66 -5.08 9.42 -12.81
C PRO A 66 -4.20 9.22 -14.05
N LYS A 67 -4.26 10.18 -14.97
CA LYS A 67 -3.38 10.30 -16.11
C LYS A 67 -2.28 11.31 -15.81
N ALA A 68 -1.19 11.29 -16.59
CA ALA A 68 -0.06 12.21 -16.43
C ALA A 68 -0.44 13.71 -16.49
N THR A 69 -1.56 14.04 -17.12
CA THR A 69 -2.05 15.42 -17.28
C THR A 69 -3.06 15.85 -16.22
N ASP A 70 -3.47 14.93 -15.34
CA ASP A 70 -4.49 15.22 -14.34
C ASP A 70 -3.91 16.00 -13.15
N THR A 71 -4.78 16.75 -12.48
CA THR A 71 -4.53 17.32 -11.17
C THR A 71 -5.11 16.37 -10.12
N VAL A 72 -4.31 15.97 -9.16
CA VAL A 72 -4.67 15.03 -8.11
C VAL A 72 -4.74 15.71 -6.76
N LYS A 73 -5.69 15.26 -5.94
CA LYS A 73 -5.80 15.66 -4.53
C LYS A 73 -5.26 14.54 -3.67
N VAL A 74 -4.28 14.83 -2.83
CA VAL A 74 -3.55 13.83 -2.05
C VAL A 74 -3.30 14.28 -0.61
N HIS A 75 -3.18 13.31 0.29
CA HIS A 75 -2.35 13.43 1.48
C HIS A 75 -1.02 12.75 1.23
N TYR A 76 0.05 13.32 1.76
CA TYR A 76 1.38 12.71 1.64
C TYR A 76 2.28 13.05 2.81
N ARG A 77 3.31 12.23 2.97
CA ARG A 77 4.45 12.42 3.86
C ARG A 77 5.71 12.09 3.10
N GLY A 78 6.64 13.04 3.02
CA GLY A 78 7.97 12.85 2.43
C GLY A 78 9.03 12.73 3.51
N TYR A 79 9.88 11.70 3.43
CA TYR A 79 10.92 11.43 4.43
C TYR A 79 12.14 10.74 3.82
N PHE A 80 13.28 10.79 4.52
CA PHE A 80 14.50 10.09 4.10
C PHE A 80 14.45 8.62 4.56
N PRO A 81 14.75 7.65 3.65
CA PRO A 81 14.64 6.21 3.98
C PRO A 81 15.64 5.75 5.06
N ASP A 82 16.80 6.37 5.14
CA ASP A 82 17.91 6.04 6.05
C ASP A 82 17.67 6.54 7.49
N THR A 83 17.08 7.72 7.65
CA THR A 83 16.88 8.36 8.95
C THR A 83 15.42 8.38 9.41
N GLY A 84 14.48 8.19 8.49
CA GLY A 84 13.04 8.38 8.74
C GLY A 84 12.65 9.85 8.95
N LYS A 85 13.61 10.79 8.84
CA LYS A 85 13.38 12.22 9.05
C LYS A 85 12.45 12.76 7.98
N GLU A 86 11.33 13.32 8.41
CA GLU A 86 10.35 13.99 7.54
C GLU A 86 10.92 15.34 7.06
N PHE A 87 10.79 15.62 5.77
CA PHE A 87 11.14 16.91 5.20
C PHE A 87 9.92 17.70 4.72
N ASP A 88 8.80 17.01 4.44
CA ASP A 88 7.55 17.66 4.07
C ASP A 88 6.35 16.72 4.32
N SER A 89 5.19 17.30 4.70
CA SER A 89 3.97 16.53 5.00
C SER A 89 2.72 17.38 4.91
N SER A 90 1.72 16.90 4.19
CA SER A 90 0.39 17.49 4.20
C SER A 90 -0.38 17.16 5.49
N TYR A 91 -0.05 16.05 6.15
CA TYR A 91 -0.63 15.68 7.44
C TYR A 91 -0.24 16.67 8.54
N ALA A 92 1.03 17.12 8.55
CA ALA A 92 1.49 18.15 9.49
C ALA A 92 0.70 19.46 9.33
N ARG A 93 0.30 19.79 8.11
CA ARG A 93 -0.56 20.95 7.79
C ARG A 93 -2.05 20.70 7.99
N LYS A 94 -2.44 19.44 8.28
CA LYS A 94 -3.85 19.01 8.45
C LYS A 94 -4.74 19.33 7.24
N GLN A 95 -4.14 19.42 6.06
CA GLN A 95 -4.86 19.79 4.83
C GLN A 95 -4.30 19.02 3.64
N PRO A 96 -5.16 18.35 2.83
CA PRO A 96 -4.73 17.74 1.57
C PRO A 96 -4.30 18.81 0.59
N ILE A 97 -3.44 18.45 -0.35
CA ILE A 97 -2.91 19.35 -1.36
C ILE A 97 -3.27 18.84 -2.74
N GLU A 98 -3.47 19.76 -3.67
CA GLU A 98 -3.69 19.47 -5.07
C GLU A 98 -2.44 19.75 -5.88
N PHE A 99 -2.04 18.78 -6.72
CA PHE A 99 -0.88 18.89 -7.60
C PHE A 99 -1.26 18.49 -9.04
N PRO A 100 -0.91 19.30 -10.05
CA PRO A 100 -0.88 18.84 -11.42
C PRO A 100 0.28 17.85 -11.59
N LEU A 101 0.03 16.64 -12.09
CA LEU A 101 1.06 15.62 -12.28
C LEU A 101 2.11 15.99 -13.31
N THR A 102 1.84 17.03 -14.13
CA THR A 102 2.81 17.64 -15.05
C THR A 102 3.83 18.54 -14.35
N GLY A 103 3.58 18.96 -13.11
CA GLY A 103 4.39 19.93 -12.35
C GLY A 103 5.12 19.32 -11.15
N VAL A 104 5.12 18.00 -11.00
CA VAL A 104 5.79 17.30 -9.90
C VAL A 104 7.03 16.54 -10.40
N ILE A 105 7.82 15.99 -9.48
CA ILE A 105 8.98 15.16 -9.84
C ILE A 105 8.55 13.91 -10.64
N PRO A 106 9.38 13.41 -11.58
CA PRO A 106 9.04 12.25 -12.42
C PRO A 106 8.57 11.02 -11.64
N CYS A 107 9.16 10.78 -10.48
CA CYS A 107 8.74 9.71 -9.56
C CYS A 107 7.25 9.79 -9.21
N TRP A 108 6.73 10.99 -8.93
CA TRP A 108 5.32 11.21 -8.61
C TRP A 108 4.43 11.07 -9.84
N THR A 109 4.85 11.65 -10.97
CA THR A 109 4.12 11.51 -12.23
C THR A 109 3.92 10.03 -12.59
N GLU A 110 4.95 9.21 -12.42
CA GLU A 110 4.88 7.77 -12.70
C GLU A 110 4.10 7.02 -11.60
N GLY A 111 4.47 7.23 -10.33
CA GLY A 111 3.96 6.46 -9.21
C GLY A 111 2.47 6.67 -8.95
N VAL A 112 1.99 7.92 -9.00
CA VAL A 112 0.59 8.24 -8.71
C VAL A 112 -0.35 7.72 -9.81
N GLN A 113 0.10 7.61 -11.07
CA GLN A 113 -0.67 6.98 -12.14
C GLN A 113 -0.93 5.48 -11.91
N LYS A 114 -0.09 4.81 -11.10
CA LYS A 114 -0.29 3.39 -10.72
C LYS A 114 -1.32 3.21 -9.61
N MET A 115 -1.66 4.30 -8.91
CA MET A 115 -2.67 4.28 -7.84
C MET A 115 -4.09 4.40 -8.39
N LYS A 116 -5.05 4.00 -7.57
CA LYS A 116 -6.48 4.31 -7.77
C LYS A 116 -6.95 5.23 -6.65
N VAL A 117 -7.95 6.06 -6.96
CA VAL A 117 -8.57 6.93 -5.93
C VAL A 117 -9.06 6.08 -4.76
N GLY A 118 -8.76 6.54 -3.53
CA GLY A 118 -8.99 5.83 -2.28
C GLY A 118 -7.83 4.91 -1.87
N GLY A 119 -6.79 4.80 -2.70
CA GLY A 119 -5.60 3.98 -2.42
C GLY A 119 -4.52 4.71 -1.65
N LYS A 120 -3.62 3.90 -1.06
CA LYS A 120 -2.38 4.36 -0.41
C LYS A 120 -1.20 3.58 -0.96
N ALA A 121 -0.11 4.28 -1.24
CA ALA A 121 1.11 3.67 -1.72
C ALA A 121 2.34 4.36 -1.14
N LYS A 122 3.42 3.58 -1.05
CA LYS A 122 4.74 4.11 -0.78
C LYS A 122 5.54 4.16 -2.07
N LEU A 123 6.14 5.30 -2.33
CA LEU A 123 7.02 5.54 -3.47
C LEU A 123 8.44 5.74 -2.95
N THR A 124 9.39 4.90 -3.38
CA THR A 124 10.81 5.15 -3.16
C THR A 124 11.41 5.72 -4.44
N CYS A 125 11.85 6.95 -4.36
CA CYS A 125 12.31 7.77 -5.47
C CYS A 125 13.82 7.92 -5.43
N PRO A 126 14.60 7.25 -6.31
CA PRO A 126 16.02 7.52 -6.45
C PRO A 126 16.24 8.94 -6.99
N PRO A 127 17.45 9.51 -6.77
CA PRO A 127 17.73 10.90 -7.12
C PRO A 127 17.42 11.28 -8.57
N GLY A 128 17.68 10.38 -9.54
CA GLY A 128 17.48 10.63 -10.96
C GLY A 128 16.05 10.93 -11.39
N ILE A 129 15.06 10.50 -10.61
CA ILE A 129 13.63 10.78 -10.84
C ILE A 129 13.02 11.63 -9.71
N ALA A 130 13.86 12.18 -8.82
CA ALA A 130 13.49 13.09 -7.76
C ALA A 130 14.14 14.47 -7.98
N TYR A 131 15.02 14.93 -7.11
CA TYR A 131 15.64 16.26 -7.20
C TYR A 131 17.10 16.24 -7.70
N GLY A 132 17.65 15.06 -8.02
CA GLY A 132 18.97 14.91 -8.62
C GLY A 132 20.12 15.50 -7.82
N SER A 133 21.17 15.93 -8.55
CA SER A 133 22.35 16.56 -7.98
C SER A 133 22.10 17.98 -7.45
N ARG A 134 20.95 18.59 -7.75
CA ARG A 134 20.61 19.94 -7.28
C ARG A 134 19.98 19.91 -5.89
N GLY A 135 19.23 18.83 -5.54
CA GLY A 135 18.41 18.78 -4.35
C GLY A 135 17.24 19.77 -4.39
N ALA A 136 16.64 20.07 -3.23
CA ALA A 136 15.55 21.03 -3.08
C ALA A 136 15.82 21.95 -1.88
N GLY A 137 16.69 22.94 -2.09
CA GLY A 137 17.06 23.93 -1.09
C GLY A 137 17.63 23.30 0.20
N ARG A 138 17.09 23.73 1.36
CA ARG A 138 17.51 23.20 2.68
C ARG A 138 16.76 21.91 3.05
N ALA A 139 15.65 21.60 2.36
CA ALA A 139 14.80 20.50 2.72
C ALA A 139 15.34 19.17 2.23
N VAL A 140 15.90 19.13 1.00
CA VAL A 140 16.40 17.91 0.37
C VAL A 140 17.81 18.11 -0.12
N PRO A 141 18.81 17.38 0.41
CA PRO A 141 20.19 17.46 -0.03
C PRO A 141 20.38 16.91 -1.46
N PRO A 142 21.48 17.25 -2.14
CA PRO A 142 21.83 16.65 -3.42
C PRO A 142 21.93 15.13 -3.35
N ASN A 143 21.49 14.48 -4.42
CA ASN A 143 21.55 13.02 -4.60
C ASN A 143 20.84 12.21 -3.52
N ALA A 144 19.80 12.78 -2.88
CA ALA A 144 19.01 12.07 -1.88
C ALA A 144 18.00 11.11 -2.54
N THR A 145 17.94 9.88 -2.02
CA THR A 145 16.79 8.99 -2.22
C THR A 145 15.68 9.39 -1.27
N LEU A 146 14.46 9.43 -1.74
CA LEU A 146 13.30 9.90 -0.98
C LEU A 146 12.22 8.83 -0.91
N ASN A 147 11.57 8.74 0.24
CA ASN A 147 10.33 8.00 0.39
C ASN A 147 9.15 8.97 0.49
N PHE A 148 8.04 8.58 -0.15
CA PHE A 148 6.76 9.26 -0.01
C PHE A 148 5.69 8.23 0.31
N ASP A 149 4.99 8.40 1.42
CA ASP A 149 3.71 7.76 1.67
C ASP A 149 2.64 8.68 1.07
N VAL A 150 1.86 8.17 0.13
CA VAL A 150 0.87 8.95 -0.63
C VAL A 150 -0.50 8.29 -0.49
N GLU A 151 -1.50 9.09 -0.16
CA GLU A 151 -2.91 8.72 -0.17
C GLU A 151 -3.62 9.53 -1.27
N LEU A 152 -4.14 8.86 -2.28
CA LEU A 152 -4.84 9.48 -3.40
C LEU A 152 -6.31 9.65 -3.06
N LEU A 153 -6.73 10.89 -2.79
CA LEU A 153 -8.08 11.23 -2.37
C LEU A 153 -9.03 11.49 -3.54
N GLY A 154 -8.50 12.00 -4.65
CA GLY A 154 -9.33 12.34 -5.80
C GLY A 154 -8.53 12.83 -7.00
N ILE A 155 -9.25 12.94 -8.13
CA ILE A 155 -8.76 13.53 -9.38
C ILE A 155 -9.69 14.70 -9.67
N GLN A 156 -9.12 15.89 -9.93
CA GLN A 156 -9.92 17.09 -10.22
C GLN A 156 -10.70 16.92 -11.51
N GLY A 157 -12.00 17.22 -11.46
CA GLY A 157 -12.88 17.13 -12.65
C GLY A 157 -13.42 15.73 -12.98
N ARG A 158 -13.24 14.77 -12.05
CA ARG A 158 -13.80 13.42 -12.18
C ARG A 158 -14.44 12.94 -10.89
#